data_4915dfff7f11001744d8ece287e4eb72
#
_entry.id   4915dfff7f11001744d8ece287e4eb72
#
_cell.length_a   1.000
_cell.length_b   1.000
_cell.length_c   1.000
_cell.angle_alpha   90.00
_cell.angle_beta   90.00
_cell.angle_gamma   90.00
#
_symmetry.space_group_name_H-M   'P 1'
#
loop_
_entity.id
_entity.type
_entity.pdbx_description
1 polymer ?
#
loop_
_entity_poly.entity_id
_entity_poly.type
_entity_poly.pdbx_seq_one_letter_code
_entity_poly.pdbx_strand_id
1 'polypeptide(L)'
;MASIFSRSSRALPYAAGAAALGAAGTIYYTTRRPILLDSSTTPPSTTLAFPKTMLFSQTLTVARSEQINHDTKRVTFKLPGGKNEVSGVPAGSAVLTQHTPSGARFPLLRPYTPVSESNARGEVQFIVKQYPNGRASTHMHSLAPGATLQIRGPIPGYSYTPSDKPRDLVFVAGGAGITPIYSLAQGILADANDQTRIQLLWGVNGTRDIVLKDELEQLEKQHPGRLQVTYCVSGPEGSSDSPSLGDEKKYKKGYVNKSALQEALARTDNLGDAKGTKVFLCGPPTMESALTAKGGVLAELGMEKKNIHRF
;
A
#
# COMPACT_ATOMS: atom_id res chain seq x y z
N MET A 1 0.29 -71.03 -62.65
CA MET A 1 1.12 -71.15 -61.45
C MET A 1 1.02 -69.81 -60.72
N ALA A 2 0.16 -69.76 -59.75
CA ALA A 2 -0.10 -68.49 -58.99
C ALA A 2 0.05 -68.80 -57.50
N SER A 3 0.94 -68.16 -56.83
CA SER A 3 1.08 -68.28 -55.38
C SER A 3 0.39 -67.07 -54.72
N ILE A 4 -0.56 -67.37 -53.87
CA ILE A 4 -1.35 -66.46 -53.11
C ILE A 4 -0.58 -66.09 -51.82
N PHE A 5 -0.22 -64.78 -51.65
CA PHE A 5 0.29 -64.31 -50.39
C PHE A 5 -0.83 -63.75 -49.53
N SER A 6 -1.10 -64.45 -48.42
CA SER A 6 -1.97 -64.04 -47.34
C SER A 6 -1.29 -62.89 -46.57
N ARG A 7 -1.94 -61.69 -46.50
CA ARG A 7 -1.57 -60.62 -45.59
C ARG A 7 -2.28 -60.85 -44.25
N SER A 8 -1.53 -61.24 -43.24
CA SER A 8 -2.00 -61.28 -41.88
C SER A 8 -1.97 -59.84 -41.28
N SER A 9 -3.13 -59.38 -40.88
CA SER A 9 -3.33 -58.06 -40.24
C SER A 9 -2.78 -58.06 -38.80
N ARG A 10 -1.66 -57.40 -38.60
CA ARG A 10 -1.12 -57.09 -37.27
C ARG A 10 -1.73 -55.78 -36.77
N ALA A 11 -2.96 -55.74 -36.26
CA ALA A 11 -3.64 -54.55 -35.76
C ALA A 11 -3.99 -54.62 -34.26
N LEU A 12 -3.34 -55.49 -33.47
CA LEU A 12 -3.76 -55.74 -32.09
C LEU A 12 -2.86 -55.20 -30.94
N PRO A 13 -1.68 -54.61 -31.13
CA PRO A 13 -0.97 -54.06 -29.95
C PRO A 13 -1.30 -52.60 -29.62
N TYR A 14 -1.92 -51.82 -30.54
CA TYR A 14 -2.15 -50.40 -30.27
C TYR A 14 -3.44 -50.10 -29.49
N ALA A 15 -4.47 -50.97 -29.58
CA ALA A 15 -5.72 -50.78 -28.86
C ALA A 15 -5.58 -51.05 -27.36
N ALA A 16 -4.73 -51.99 -26.95
CA ALA A 16 -4.48 -52.32 -25.56
C ALA A 16 -3.63 -51.19 -24.85
N GLY A 17 -2.68 -50.63 -25.59
CA GLY A 17 -1.87 -49.50 -25.07
C GLY A 17 -2.67 -48.20 -24.85
N ALA A 18 -3.60 -47.90 -25.75
CA ALA A 18 -4.45 -46.72 -25.61
C ALA A 18 -5.45 -46.82 -24.45
N ALA A 19 -6.00 -48.03 -24.21
CA ALA A 19 -6.89 -48.30 -23.08
C ALA A 19 -6.15 -48.21 -21.73
N ALA A 20 -4.90 -48.73 -21.67
CA ALA A 20 -4.08 -48.66 -20.46
C ALA A 20 -3.65 -47.22 -20.13
N LEU A 21 -3.32 -46.39 -21.13
CA LEU A 21 -3.00 -44.99 -20.94
C LEU A 21 -4.24 -44.16 -20.55
N GLY A 22 -5.41 -44.46 -21.11
CA GLY A 22 -6.67 -43.85 -20.74
C GLY A 22 -7.07 -44.16 -19.29
N ALA A 23 -6.95 -45.44 -18.87
CA ALA A 23 -7.23 -45.86 -17.51
C ALA A 23 -6.24 -45.27 -16.50
N ALA A 24 -4.94 -45.24 -16.82
CA ALA A 24 -3.91 -44.62 -15.99
C ALA A 24 -4.09 -43.12 -15.90
N GLY A 25 -4.45 -42.43 -16.98
CA GLY A 25 -4.78 -41.01 -17.00
C GLY A 25 -6.02 -40.70 -16.15
N THR A 26 -7.06 -41.50 -16.25
CA THR A 26 -8.29 -41.34 -15.46
C THR A 26 -8.03 -41.63 -13.98
N ILE A 27 -7.27 -42.65 -13.64
CA ILE A 27 -6.85 -42.93 -12.25
C ILE A 27 -5.97 -41.80 -11.72
N TYR A 28 -5.02 -41.31 -12.53
CA TYR A 28 -4.16 -40.17 -12.14
C TYR A 28 -4.97 -38.89 -11.88
N TYR A 29 -5.99 -38.61 -12.72
CA TYR A 29 -6.88 -37.44 -12.51
C TYR A 29 -7.84 -37.66 -11.34
N THR A 30 -8.30 -38.84 -11.07
CA THR A 30 -9.23 -39.11 -9.96
C THR A 30 -8.53 -39.21 -8.61
N THR A 31 -7.25 -39.63 -8.57
CA THR A 31 -6.48 -39.74 -7.31
C THR A 31 -5.75 -38.47 -6.91
N ARG A 32 -5.59 -37.50 -7.82
CA ARG A 32 -5.06 -36.15 -7.51
C ARG A 32 -6.15 -35.08 -7.56
N ARG A 33 -7.32 -35.33 -7.00
CA ARG A 33 -8.10 -34.21 -6.47
C ARG A 33 -7.29 -33.68 -5.29
N PRO A 34 -6.82 -32.43 -5.33
CA PRO A 34 -6.30 -31.84 -4.10
C PRO A 34 -7.44 -31.97 -3.08
N ILE A 35 -7.16 -32.67 -1.98
CA ILE A 35 -8.01 -32.56 -0.80
C ILE A 35 -7.84 -31.11 -0.38
N LEU A 36 -8.76 -30.25 -0.82
CA LEU A 36 -8.90 -28.91 -0.31
C LEU A 36 -9.35 -29.07 1.15
N LEU A 37 -8.35 -29.23 2.03
CA LEU A 37 -8.50 -29.06 3.47
C LEU A 37 -8.57 -27.55 3.78
N ASP A 38 -9.12 -26.77 2.87
CA ASP A 38 -9.45 -25.40 3.15
C ASP A 38 -10.91 -25.32 3.57
N SER A 39 -11.09 -25.41 4.86
CA SER A 39 -12.36 -25.10 5.53
C SER A 39 -12.62 -23.59 5.60
N SER A 40 -11.90 -22.75 4.86
CA SER A 40 -12.21 -21.34 4.76
C SER A 40 -13.51 -21.21 3.94
N THR A 41 -14.60 -21.01 4.66
CA THR A 41 -15.95 -20.79 4.12
C THR A 41 -16.08 -19.41 3.43
N THR A 42 -14.96 -18.72 3.23
CA THR A 42 -14.95 -17.39 2.63
C THR A 42 -14.97 -17.52 1.10
N PRO A 43 -16.02 -17.05 0.41
CA PRO A 43 -16.10 -17.13 -1.04
C PRO A 43 -14.92 -16.36 -1.68
N PRO A 44 -14.48 -16.79 -2.90
CA PRO A 44 -13.44 -16.07 -3.62
C PRO A 44 -13.85 -14.60 -3.82
N SER A 45 -12.90 -13.67 -3.66
CA SER A 45 -13.13 -12.26 -3.92
C SER A 45 -12.92 -11.93 -5.39
N THR A 46 -13.75 -11.05 -5.92
CA THR A 46 -13.50 -10.37 -7.19
C THR A 46 -12.69 -9.09 -6.93
N THR A 47 -11.90 -8.66 -7.90
CA THR A 47 -11.18 -7.39 -7.81
C THR A 47 -11.96 -6.31 -8.54
N LEU A 48 -12.02 -5.10 -7.96
CA LEU A 48 -12.66 -3.95 -8.58
C LEU A 48 -12.08 -3.72 -9.99
N ALA A 49 -12.97 -3.76 -10.96
CA ALA A 49 -12.58 -3.55 -12.35
C ALA A 49 -12.42 -2.05 -12.65
N PHE A 50 -11.18 -1.60 -12.79
CA PHE A 50 -10.91 -0.26 -13.29
C PHE A 50 -11.02 -0.22 -14.82
N PRO A 51 -11.59 0.86 -15.38
CA PRO A 51 -11.58 1.05 -16.84
C PRO A 51 -10.15 1.02 -17.39
N LYS A 52 -9.96 0.37 -18.54
CA LYS A 52 -8.64 0.22 -19.18
C LYS A 52 -7.96 1.55 -19.54
N THR A 53 -8.73 2.61 -19.64
CA THR A 53 -8.21 3.95 -19.95
C THR A 53 -8.56 4.92 -18.83
N MET A 54 -7.68 5.88 -18.58
CA MET A 54 -7.93 6.96 -17.61
C MET A 54 -9.04 7.92 -18.01
N LEU A 55 -9.65 7.75 -19.18
CA LEU A 55 -10.79 8.56 -19.65
C LEU A 55 -12.08 8.24 -18.89
N PHE A 56 -12.26 6.99 -18.47
CA PHE A 56 -13.43 6.54 -17.74
C PHE A 56 -13.16 6.44 -16.25
N SER A 57 -14.20 6.58 -15.46
CA SER A 57 -14.13 6.49 -13.99
C SER A 57 -15.04 5.37 -13.48
N GLN A 58 -14.65 4.84 -12.32
CA GLN A 58 -15.47 3.98 -11.48
C GLN A 58 -16.15 4.85 -10.42
N THR A 59 -17.42 4.61 -10.13
CA THR A 59 -18.16 5.33 -9.10
C THR A 59 -18.21 4.51 -7.81
N LEU A 60 -17.80 5.11 -6.71
CA LEU A 60 -17.92 4.54 -5.38
C LEU A 60 -18.93 5.32 -4.55
N THR A 61 -19.61 4.62 -3.63
CA THR A 61 -20.58 5.22 -2.71
C THR A 61 -19.99 5.29 -1.31
N VAL A 62 -20.10 6.44 -0.65
CA VAL A 62 -19.65 6.64 0.73
C VAL A 62 -20.48 5.77 1.67
N ALA A 63 -19.80 4.91 2.42
CA ALA A 63 -20.36 4.13 3.51
C ALA A 63 -20.38 4.94 4.82
N ARG A 64 -19.24 5.52 5.16
CA ARG A 64 -19.01 6.29 6.39
C ARG A 64 -18.07 7.47 6.10
N SER A 65 -18.26 8.56 6.86
CA SER A 65 -17.39 9.74 6.84
C SER A 65 -17.23 10.22 8.27
N GLU A 66 -16.05 9.98 8.85
CA GLU A 66 -15.79 10.14 10.28
C GLU A 66 -14.71 11.19 10.49
N GLN A 67 -14.96 12.18 11.38
CA GLN A 67 -13.93 13.14 11.77
C GLN A 67 -12.96 12.46 12.71
N ILE A 68 -11.65 12.47 12.38
CA ILE A 68 -10.60 11.89 13.22
C ILE A 68 -10.02 12.95 14.14
N ASN A 69 -9.71 14.12 13.59
CA ASN A 69 -9.21 15.27 14.35
C ASN A 69 -9.77 16.58 13.74
N HIS A 70 -9.20 17.73 14.13
CA HIS A 70 -9.69 19.05 13.74
C HIS A 70 -9.75 19.33 12.23
N ASP A 71 -8.92 18.66 11.42
CA ASP A 71 -8.81 18.90 9.97
C ASP A 71 -8.76 17.62 9.11
N THR A 72 -8.93 16.44 9.70
CA THR A 72 -8.77 15.18 8.99
C THR A 72 -9.97 14.27 9.17
N LYS A 73 -10.46 13.69 8.08
CA LYS A 73 -11.52 12.68 8.05
C LYS A 73 -11.02 11.33 7.56
N ARG A 74 -11.65 10.29 8.07
CA ARG A 74 -11.64 8.95 7.47
C ARG A 74 -12.90 8.81 6.63
N VAL A 75 -12.73 8.57 5.33
CA VAL A 75 -13.84 8.38 4.40
C VAL A 75 -13.78 6.95 3.87
N THR A 76 -14.82 6.19 4.16
CA THR A 76 -14.97 4.80 3.75
C THR A 76 -15.97 4.70 2.62
N PHE A 77 -15.59 4.07 1.53
CA PHE A 77 -16.44 3.83 0.38
C PHE A 77 -16.77 2.35 0.27
N LYS A 78 -18.01 2.04 -0.14
CA LYS A 78 -18.42 0.70 -0.53
C LYS A 78 -17.91 0.37 -1.91
N LEU A 79 -17.41 -0.85 -2.09
CA LEU A 79 -17.11 -1.39 -3.41
C LEU A 79 -18.41 -1.85 -4.09
N PRO A 80 -18.56 -1.69 -5.43
CA PRO A 80 -19.78 -2.04 -6.15
C PRO A 80 -20.21 -3.50 -6.00
N GLY A 81 -19.26 -4.43 -5.98
CA GLY A 81 -19.50 -5.87 -5.77
C GLY A 81 -19.73 -6.27 -4.31
N GLY A 82 -19.80 -5.30 -3.38
CA GLY A 82 -20.04 -5.54 -1.96
C GLY A 82 -18.96 -6.41 -1.30
N LYS A 83 -19.36 -7.21 -0.30
CA LYS A 83 -18.43 -8.03 0.51
C LYS A 83 -17.60 -9.07 -0.27
N ASN A 84 -17.96 -9.35 -1.50
CA ASN A 84 -17.21 -10.29 -2.35
C ASN A 84 -16.16 -9.60 -3.23
N GLU A 85 -16.06 -8.29 -3.16
CA GLU A 85 -15.12 -7.51 -3.96
C GLU A 85 -14.02 -6.91 -3.07
N VAL A 86 -12.81 -6.81 -3.61
CA VAL A 86 -11.65 -6.12 -3.02
C VAL A 86 -11.22 -4.98 -3.93
N SER A 87 -10.57 -3.96 -3.38
CA SER A 87 -10.12 -2.82 -4.18
C SER A 87 -9.03 -3.20 -5.19
N GLY A 88 -8.15 -4.13 -4.84
CA GLY A 88 -7.02 -4.53 -5.66
C GLY A 88 -6.02 -3.40 -5.95
N VAL A 89 -6.14 -2.25 -5.29
CA VAL A 89 -5.18 -1.14 -5.43
C VAL A 89 -3.87 -1.57 -4.77
N PRO A 90 -2.76 -1.68 -5.52
CA PRO A 90 -1.50 -2.13 -4.94
C PRO A 90 -1.01 -1.21 -3.83
N ALA A 91 -0.33 -1.77 -2.83
CA ALA A 91 0.25 -1.01 -1.72
C ALA A 91 1.14 0.15 -2.22
N GLY A 92 0.99 1.33 -1.63
CA GLY A 92 1.68 2.55 -2.05
C GLY A 92 1.19 3.15 -3.37
N SER A 93 0.17 2.58 -4.01
CA SER A 93 -0.46 3.13 -5.21
C SER A 93 -1.63 4.05 -4.87
N ALA A 94 -1.94 4.98 -5.76
CA ALA A 94 -3.05 5.91 -5.58
C ALA A 94 -4.19 5.62 -6.56
N VAL A 95 -5.38 6.11 -6.24
CA VAL A 95 -6.45 6.34 -7.21
C VAL A 95 -6.60 7.83 -7.45
N LEU A 96 -6.99 8.21 -8.66
CA LEU A 96 -7.26 9.59 -9.03
C LEU A 96 -8.73 9.89 -8.78
N THR A 97 -9.02 10.67 -7.74
CA THR A 97 -10.39 11.11 -7.46
C THR A 97 -10.77 12.22 -8.43
N GLN A 98 -12.04 12.25 -8.81
CA GLN A 98 -12.60 13.22 -9.75
C GLN A 98 -13.81 13.91 -9.15
N HIS A 99 -13.80 15.24 -9.20
CA HIS A 99 -14.92 16.08 -8.84
C HIS A 99 -14.99 17.26 -9.80
N THR A 100 -16.19 17.58 -10.32
CA THR A 100 -16.42 18.79 -11.11
C THR A 100 -17.16 19.79 -10.24
N PRO A 101 -16.51 20.85 -9.75
CA PRO A 101 -17.17 21.88 -8.97
C PRO A 101 -18.24 22.60 -9.79
N SER A 102 -19.29 23.10 -9.12
CA SER A 102 -20.33 23.88 -9.76
C SER A 102 -19.73 25.04 -10.56
N GLY A 103 -20.16 25.22 -11.80
CA GLY A 103 -19.66 26.24 -12.72
C GLY A 103 -18.28 25.99 -13.32
N ALA A 104 -17.60 24.89 -12.95
CA ALA A 104 -16.31 24.55 -13.55
C ALA A 104 -16.48 23.78 -14.87
N ARG A 105 -15.70 24.20 -15.90
CA ARG A 105 -15.68 23.53 -17.22
C ARG A 105 -14.97 22.18 -17.20
N PHE A 106 -13.98 22.01 -16.29
CA PHE A 106 -13.14 20.81 -16.23
C PHE A 106 -13.18 20.19 -14.82
N PRO A 107 -13.07 18.86 -14.72
CA PRO A 107 -12.99 18.19 -13.46
C PRO A 107 -11.67 18.51 -12.74
N LEU A 108 -11.73 18.57 -11.43
CA LEU A 108 -10.59 18.59 -10.54
C LEU A 108 -10.20 17.15 -10.23
N LEU A 109 -8.96 16.81 -10.53
CA LEU A 109 -8.40 15.48 -10.31
C LEU A 109 -7.32 15.56 -9.23
N ARG A 110 -7.35 14.64 -8.23
CA ARG A 110 -6.32 14.55 -7.19
C ARG A 110 -6.05 13.09 -6.83
N PRO A 111 -4.77 12.72 -6.69
CA PRO A 111 -4.42 11.38 -6.22
C PRO A 111 -4.69 11.26 -4.72
N TYR A 112 -5.24 10.12 -4.32
CA TYR A 112 -5.38 9.69 -2.94
C TYR A 112 -4.98 8.22 -2.83
N THR A 113 -4.15 7.90 -1.84
CA THR A 113 -3.74 6.52 -1.58
C THR A 113 -4.67 5.91 -0.52
N PRO A 114 -5.27 4.74 -0.80
CA PRO A 114 -6.03 4.00 0.20
C PRO A 114 -5.16 3.61 1.40
N VAL A 115 -5.73 3.69 2.59
CA VAL A 115 -5.12 3.21 3.83
C VAL A 115 -5.65 1.84 4.27
N SER A 116 -6.73 1.37 3.64
CA SER A 116 -7.17 -0.03 3.77
C SER A 116 -6.26 -0.95 2.96
N GLU A 117 -6.14 -2.20 3.39
CA GLU A 117 -5.45 -3.24 2.61
C GLU A 117 -6.09 -3.43 1.24
N SER A 118 -5.29 -3.82 0.26
CA SER A 118 -5.77 -4.06 -1.12
C SER A 118 -6.77 -5.21 -1.21
N ASN A 119 -6.70 -6.17 -0.27
CA ASN A 119 -7.58 -7.33 -0.12
C ASN A 119 -8.73 -7.11 0.88
N ALA A 120 -8.86 -5.91 1.45
CA ALA A 120 -9.99 -5.56 2.31
C ALA A 120 -11.30 -5.70 1.53
N ARG A 121 -12.23 -6.51 2.08
CA ARG A 121 -13.47 -6.89 1.39
C ARG A 121 -14.56 -5.83 1.53
N GLY A 122 -15.15 -5.47 0.42
CA GLY A 122 -16.36 -4.64 0.34
C GLY A 122 -16.16 -3.16 0.56
N GLU A 123 -15.01 -2.74 1.02
CA GLU A 123 -14.75 -1.34 1.37
C GLU A 123 -13.34 -0.90 1.00
N VAL A 124 -13.20 0.39 0.72
CA VAL A 124 -11.92 1.07 0.57
C VAL A 124 -11.92 2.34 1.42
N GLN A 125 -10.82 2.61 2.13
CA GLN A 125 -10.74 3.72 3.09
C GLN A 125 -9.65 4.71 2.70
N PHE A 126 -9.94 6.00 2.92
CA PHE A 126 -9.02 7.10 2.72
C PHE A 126 -8.94 7.96 3.98
N ILE A 127 -7.73 8.41 4.31
CA ILE A 127 -7.49 9.48 5.29
C ILE A 127 -7.27 10.76 4.50
N VAL A 128 -8.08 11.77 4.78
CA VAL A 128 -8.10 13.01 4.01
C VAL A 128 -7.94 14.21 4.93
N LYS A 129 -6.80 14.86 4.83
CA LYS A 129 -6.57 16.16 5.50
C LYS A 129 -7.20 17.27 4.68
N GLN A 130 -7.95 18.15 5.32
CA GLN A 130 -8.51 19.34 4.71
C GLN A 130 -7.45 20.46 4.70
N TYR A 131 -7.18 20.99 3.52
CA TYR A 131 -6.27 22.12 3.37
C TYR A 131 -7.04 23.42 3.22
N PRO A 132 -6.56 24.53 3.77
CA PRO A 132 -7.11 25.85 3.48
C PRO A 132 -7.15 26.08 1.96
N ASN A 133 -8.30 26.48 1.44
CA ASN A 133 -8.53 26.67 -0.01
C ASN A 133 -8.34 25.40 -0.88
N GLY A 134 -8.22 24.23 -0.28
CA GLY A 134 -8.02 22.95 -0.97
C GLY A 134 -9.34 22.42 -1.55
N ARG A 135 -9.68 22.77 -2.81
CA ARG A 135 -10.97 22.41 -3.45
C ARG A 135 -11.29 20.92 -3.42
N ALA A 136 -10.30 20.06 -3.66
CA ALA A 136 -10.51 18.61 -3.64
C ALA A 136 -10.69 18.08 -2.21
N SER A 137 -9.84 18.49 -1.26
CA SER A 137 -9.96 18.05 0.13
C SER A 137 -11.25 18.56 0.76
N THR A 138 -11.69 19.78 0.44
CA THR A 138 -12.99 20.32 0.89
C THR A 138 -14.14 19.47 0.32
N HIS A 139 -14.08 19.09 -0.96
CA HIS A 139 -15.10 18.20 -1.55
C HIS A 139 -15.11 16.83 -0.83
N MET A 140 -13.94 16.21 -0.61
CA MET A 140 -13.86 14.94 0.11
C MET A 140 -14.44 15.05 1.53
N HIS A 141 -14.23 16.17 2.21
CA HIS A 141 -14.80 16.44 3.55
C HIS A 141 -16.31 16.69 3.54
N SER A 142 -16.87 17.17 2.44
CA SER A 142 -18.33 17.38 2.30
C SER A 142 -19.12 16.12 2.02
N LEU A 143 -18.44 15.01 1.66
CA LEU A 143 -19.12 13.77 1.33
C LEU A 143 -19.76 13.15 2.58
N ALA A 144 -21.09 12.99 2.53
CA ALA A 144 -21.88 12.28 3.54
C ALA A 144 -22.14 10.83 3.10
N PRO A 145 -22.54 9.93 4.03
CA PRO A 145 -23.00 8.59 3.68
C PRO A 145 -24.07 8.62 2.57
N GLY A 146 -23.91 7.77 1.56
CA GLY A 146 -24.76 7.74 0.36
C GLY A 146 -24.30 8.63 -0.78
N ALA A 147 -23.44 9.63 -0.54
CA ALA A 147 -22.81 10.41 -1.61
C ALA A 147 -21.89 9.54 -2.48
N THR A 148 -21.61 10.00 -3.69
CA THR A 148 -20.76 9.25 -4.63
C THR A 148 -19.49 10.01 -4.96
N LEU A 149 -18.43 9.26 -5.27
CA LEU A 149 -17.16 9.77 -5.75
C LEU A 149 -16.74 9.00 -7.00
N GLN A 150 -16.30 9.71 -8.01
CA GLN A 150 -15.68 9.10 -9.17
C GLN A 150 -14.18 8.92 -8.95
N ILE A 151 -13.67 7.73 -9.26
CA ILE A 151 -12.24 7.42 -9.18
C ILE A 151 -11.74 6.85 -10.51
N ARG A 152 -10.46 7.03 -10.77
CA ARG A 152 -9.74 6.47 -11.92
C ARG A 152 -8.47 5.78 -11.42
N GLY A 153 -7.94 4.87 -12.18
CA GLY A 153 -6.66 4.25 -11.85
C GLY A 153 -6.71 2.75 -11.79
N PRO A 154 -5.86 2.10 -10.98
CA PRO A 154 -4.90 2.73 -10.06
C PRO A 154 -3.78 3.48 -10.79
N ILE A 155 -3.22 4.50 -10.13
CA ILE A 155 -1.95 5.12 -10.50
C ILE A 155 -0.87 4.31 -9.81
N PRO A 156 0.03 3.62 -10.54
CA PRO A 156 1.07 2.84 -9.91
C PRO A 156 1.97 3.71 -9.03
N GLY A 157 2.21 3.24 -7.80
CA GLY A 157 3.25 3.76 -6.94
C GLY A 157 4.59 3.06 -7.19
N TYR A 158 5.34 2.86 -6.13
CA TYR A 158 6.58 2.11 -6.20
C TYR A 158 6.31 0.60 -6.37
N SER A 159 6.91 -0.01 -7.40
CA SER A 159 6.85 -1.45 -7.59
C SER A 159 7.81 -2.13 -6.61
N TYR A 160 7.28 -2.53 -5.46
CA TYR A 160 8.03 -3.20 -4.41
C TYR A 160 8.21 -4.68 -4.74
N THR A 161 9.42 -5.19 -4.51
CA THR A 161 9.72 -6.62 -4.64
C THR A 161 10.07 -7.16 -3.26
N PRO A 162 9.34 -8.15 -2.73
CA PRO A 162 9.66 -8.80 -1.46
C PRO A 162 11.08 -9.35 -1.42
N SER A 163 11.65 -9.48 -0.23
CA SER A 163 13.00 -10.02 -0.01
C SER A 163 12.99 -11.07 1.09
N ASP A 164 13.50 -12.24 0.79
CA ASP A 164 13.79 -13.32 1.75
C ASP A 164 15.04 -13.07 2.59
N LYS A 165 15.79 -12.00 2.26
CA LYS A 165 16.99 -11.58 3.01
C LYS A 165 16.70 -10.30 3.78
N PRO A 166 17.27 -10.14 4.99
CA PRO A 166 17.17 -8.91 5.74
C PRO A 166 17.65 -7.72 4.91
N ARG A 167 16.84 -6.69 4.85
CA ARG A 167 17.18 -5.37 4.28
C ARG A 167 16.46 -4.28 5.05
N ASP A 168 17.00 -3.09 4.99
CA ASP A 168 16.48 -1.95 5.73
C ASP A 168 15.94 -0.90 4.77
N LEU A 169 14.78 -0.36 5.12
CA LEU A 169 14.17 0.78 4.46
C LEU A 169 13.95 1.91 5.46
N VAL A 170 14.18 3.14 5.02
CA VAL A 170 13.84 4.32 5.78
C VAL A 170 12.66 5.01 5.10
N PHE A 171 11.56 5.14 5.84
CA PHE A 171 10.35 5.79 5.40
C PHE A 171 10.25 7.16 6.06
N VAL A 172 9.99 8.20 5.27
CA VAL A 172 9.85 9.58 5.74
C VAL A 172 8.52 10.14 5.27
N ALA A 173 7.67 10.45 6.23
CA ALA A 173 6.36 11.05 5.96
C ALA A 173 6.28 12.47 6.52
N GLY A 174 5.56 13.36 5.85
CA GLY A 174 5.20 14.69 6.35
C GLY A 174 3.70 14.92 6.28
N GLY A 175 3.05 15.15 7.42
CA GLY A 175 1.61 15.36 7.48
C GLY A 175 0.83 14.28 6.75
N ALA A 176 -0.03 14.66 5.77
CA ALA A 176 -0.84 13.71 4.99
C ALA A 176 -0.02 12.80 4.06
N GLY A 177 1.28 13.07 3.85
CA GLY A 177 2.19 12.17 3.14
C GLY A 177 2.38 10.82 3.81
N ILE A 178 1.82 10.63 5.01
CA ILE A 178 1.78 9.33 5.68
C ILE A 178 0.97 8.30 4.88
N THR A 179 -0.03 8.68 4.08
CA THR A 179 -0.94 7.72 3.45
C THR A 179 -0.26 6.76 2.47
N PRO A 180 0.58 7.18 1.50
CA PRO A 180 1.31 6.24 0.65
C PRO A 180 2.41 5.49 1.42
N ILE A 181 3.03 6.12 2.39
CA ILE A 181 4.05 5.52 3.25
C ILE A 181 3.44 4.40 4.10
N TYR A 182 2.31 4.65 4.76
CA TYR A 182 1.58 3.66 5.55
C TYR A 182 1.09 2.49 4.68
N SER A 183 0.48 2.81 3.53
CA SER A 183 -0.01 1.79 2.58
C SER A 183 1.12 0.86 2.11
N LEU A 184 2.29 1.41 1.80
CA LEU A 184 3.44 0.61 1.40
C LEU A 184 4.00 -0.22 2.57
N ALA A 185 4.12 0.37 3.77
CA ALA A 185 4.57 -0.34 4.97
C ALA A 185 3.66 -1.52 5.30
N GLN A 186 2.33 -1.30 5.28
CA GLN A 186 1.33 -2.34 5.51
C GLN A 186 1.47 -3.49 4.49
N GLY A 187 1.64 -3.18 3.20
CA GLY A 187 1.81 -4.19 2.16
C GLY A 187 3.10 -5.01 2.31
N ILE A 188 4.21 -4.38 2.71
CA ILE A 188 5.49 -5.07 2.98
C ILE A 188 5.37 -5.99 4.21
N LEU A 189 4.75 -5.50 5.27
CA LEU A 189 4.63 -6.22 6.54
C LEU A 189 3.66 -7.39 6.45
N ALA A 190 2.66 -7.32 5.57
CA ALA A 190 1.67 -8.39 5.36
C ALA A 190 2.29 -9.68 4.80
N ASP A 191 3.43 -9.61 4.11
CA ASP A 191 4.15 -10.79 3.64
C ASP A 191 5.05 -11.34 4.75
N ALA A 192 4.69 -12.51 5.27
CA ALA A 192 5.42 -13.19 6.33
C ALA A 192 6.82 -13.68 5.89
N ASN A 193 7.03 -13.88 4.58
CA ASN A 193 8.32 -14.30 4.04
C ASN A 193 9.26 -13.13 3.77
N ASP A 194 8.75 -11.92 3.73
CA ASP A 194 9.57 -10.71 3.54
C ASP A 194 10.30 -10.36 4.84
N GLN A 195 11.63 -10.32 4.79
CA GLN A 195 12.49 -10.00 5.94
C GLN A 195 12.85 -8.50 6.02
N THR A 196 12.16 -7.66 5.28
CA THR A 196 12.41 -6.22 5.27
C THR A 196 12.04 -5.58 6.61
N ARG A 197 12.93 -4.70 7.09
CA ARG A 197 12.74 -3.87 8.28
C ARG A 197 12.55 -2.42 7.85
N ILE A 198 11.67 -1.71 8.54
CA ILE A 198 11.24 -0.35 8.21
C ILE A 198 11.47 0.57 9.40
N GLN A 199 12.26 1.63 9.21
CA GLN A 199 12.36 2.77 10.11
C GLN A 199 11.48 3.90 9.58
N LEU A 200 10.35 4.18 10.22
CA LEU A 200 9.41 5.24 9.82
C LEU A 200 9.62 6.48 10.66
N LEU A 201 9.98 7.59 10.01
CA LEU A 201 9.99 8.94 10.56
C LEU A 201 8.76 9.71 10.05
N TRP A 202 7.91 10.17 10.95
CA TRP A 202 6.72 10.93 10.55
C TRP A 202 6.70 12.32 11.19
N GLY A 203 6.87 13.36 10.35
CA GLY A 203 6.77 14.76 10.76
C GLY A 203 5.32 15.23 10.84
N VAL A 204 4.93 15.76 11.99
CA VAL A 204 3.61 16.32 12.29
C VAL A 204 3.76 17.67 13.00
N ASN A 205 2.72 18.53 12.94
CA ASN A 205 2.74 19.81 13.67
C ASN A 205 2.46 19.61 15.17
N GLY A 206 1.53 18.73 15.51
CA GLY A 206 1.17 18.41 16.88
C GLY A 206 0.83 16.94 17.05
N THR A 207 0.76 16.43 18.28
CA THR A 207 0.39 15.04 18.55
C THR A 207 -1.03 14.71 18.10
N ARG A 208 -1.93 15.68 18.11
CA ARG A 208 -3.30 15.57 17.57
C ARG A 208 -3.33 15.32 16.05
N ASP A 209 -2.22 15.59 15.34
CA ASP A 209 -2.12 15.34 13.89
C ASP A 209 -1.70 13.90 13.55
N ILE A 210 -1.45 13.05 14.56
CA ILE A 210 -1.08 11.65 14.38
C ILE A 210 -2.35 10.82 14.18
N VAL A 211 -2.85 10.79 12.95
CA VAL A 211 -4.18 10.26 12.59
C VAL A 211 -4.26 8.74 12.41
N LEU A 212 -3.12 8.04 12.39
CA LEU A 212 -3.00 6.57 12.25
C LEU A 212 -2.19 5.99 13.43
N LYS A 213 -2.30 6.60 14.61
CA LYS A 213 -1.49 6.21 15.77
C LYS A 213 -1.75 4.76 16.17
N ASP A 214 -3.01 4.43 16.37
CA ASP A 214 -3.41 3.10 16.85
C ASP A 214 -3.06 2.01 15.83
N GLU A 215 -3.26 2.29 14.54
CA GLU A 215 -2.93 1.37 13.45
C GLU A 215 -1.40 1.13 13.36
N LEU A 216 -0.59 2.19 13.49
CA LEU A 216 0.87 2.07 13.48
C LEU A 216 1.39 1.35 14.72
N GLU A 217 0.84 1.63 15.90
CA GLU A 217 1.19 0.91 17.13
C GLU A 217 0.79 -0.57 17.06
N GLN A 218 -0.33 -0.87 16.43
CA GLN A 218 -0.75 -2.25 16.20
C GLN A 218 0.21 -2.96 15.23
N LEU A 219 0.62 -2.31 14.14
CA LEU A 219 1.60 -2.86 13.20
C LEU A 219 2.96 -3.10 13.87
N GLU A 220 3.44 -2.17 14.71
CA GLU A 220 4.69 -2.36 15.48
C GLU A 220 4.60 -3.59 16.39
N LYS A 221 3.46 -3.77 17.08
CA LYS A 221 3.22 -4.92 17.97
C LYS A 221 3.10 -6.26 17.22
N GLN A 222 2.49 -6.24 16.03
CA GLN A 222 2.33 -7.44 15.19
C GLN A 222 3.61 -7.85 14.48
N HIS A 223 4.51 -6.89 14.23
CA HIS A 223 5.76 -7.09 13.49
C HIS A 223 6.98 -6.60 14.28
N PRO A 224 7.24 -7.21 15.47
CA PRO A 224 8.34 -6.79 16.32
C PRO A 224 9.67 -6.93 15.59
N GLY A 225 10.49 -5.88 15.66
CA GLY A 225 11.79 -5.81 14.96
C GLY A 225 11.69 -5.50 13.44
N ARG A 226 10.50 -5.55 12.82
CA ARG A 226 10.34 -5.20 11.41
C ARG A 226 9.82 -3.78 11.18
N LEU A 227 9.10 -3.20 12.11
CA LEU A 227 8.66 -1.81 12.05
C LEU A 227 9.06 -1.06 13.31
N GLN A 228 9.60 0.14 13.13
CA GLN A 228 9.80 1.10 14.21
C GLN A 228 9.34 2.48 13.74
N VAL A 229 8.48 3.12 14.53
CA VAL A 229 7.90 4.43 14.23
C VAL A 229 8.48 5.50 15.16
N THR A 230 8.93 6.60 14.59
CA THR A 230 9.37 7.80 15.32
C THR A 230 8.58 9.01 14.81
N TYR A 231 7.93 9.71 15.72
CA TYR A 231 7.19 10.93 15.44
C TYR A 231 8.09 12.16 15.67
N CYS A 232 8.17 13.04 14.66
CA CYS A 232 8.86 14.34 14.78
C CYS A 232 7.79 15.43 14.90
N VAL A 233 7.68 16.04 16.08
CA VAL A 233 6.62 17.00 16.41
C VAL A 233 7.19 18.41 16.38
N SER A 234 6.75 19.27 15.42
CA SER A 234 7.33 20.59 15.16
C SER A 234 6.55 21.77 15.74
N GLY A 235 5.43 21.50 16.43
CA GLY A 235 4.60 22.55 17.03
C GLY A 235 5.30 23.35 18.13
N PRO A 236 4.75 24.51 18.50
CA PRO A 236 5.33 25.37 19.50
C PRO A 236 5.45 24.69 20.86
N GLU A 237 6.52 25.00 21.58
CA GLU A 237 6.71 24.56 22.96
C GLU A 237 5.58 25.00 23.87
N GLY A 238 5.16 24.13 24.77
CA GLY A 238 4.15 24.48 25.79
C GLY A 238 2.72 24.50 25.28
N SER A 239 2.47 24.18 24.01
CA SER A 239 1.10 23.88 23.58
C SER A 239 0.64 22.55 24.20
N SER A 240 -0.66 22.42 24.49
CA SER A 240 -1.27 21.15 24.93
C SER A 240 -1.02 19.98 23.94
N ASP A 241 -0.53 20.29 22.76
CA ASP A 241 -0.20 19.42 21.66
C ASP A 241 1.28 18.96 21.62
N SER A 242 2.12 19.49 22.52
CA SER A 242 3.49 18.99 22.71
C SER A 242 3.43 17.73 23.56
N PRO A 243 4.02 16.61 23.12
CA PRO A 243 4.11 15.46 23.97
C PRO A 243 4.87 15.83 25.25
N SER A 244 4.36 15.43 26.40
CA SER A 244 5.24 15.22 27.54
C SER A 244 6.20 14.13 27.08
N LEU A 245 7.47 14.50 26.81
CA LEU A 245 8.47 13.65 26.17
C LEU A 245 8.91 12.49 27.07
N GLY A 246 7.96 11.68 27.53
CA GLY A 246 8.24 10.49 28.33
C GLY A 246 8.93 9.36 27.54
N ASP A 247 8.83 9.36 26.21
CA ASP A 247 9.50 8.38 25.35
C ASP A 247 10.26 9.09 24.22
N GLU A 248 11.49 9.52 24.50
CA GLU A 248 12.39 10.18 23.54
C GLU A 248 12.75 9.29 22.33
N LYS A 249 12.59 7.98 22.45
CA LYS A 249 12.80 7.04 21.34
C LYS A 249 11.67 7.11 20.34
N LYS A 250 10.44 7.38 20.80
CA LYS A 250 9.22 7.43 19.97
C LYS A 250 8.88 8.83 19.50
N TYR A 251 9.18 9.86 20.30
CA TYR A 251 8.88 11.25 19.99
C TYR A 251 10.14 12.10 19.97
N LYS A 252 10.30 12.87 18.90
CA LYS A 252 11.37 13.84 18.73
C LYS A 252 10.79 15.21 18.52
N LYS A 253 11.40 16.21 19.14
CA LYS A 253 11.03 17.62 18.98
C LYS A 253 11.55 18.16 17.65
N GLY A 254 10.73 18.90 16.94
CA GLY A 254 11.07 19.55 15.68
C GLY A 254 10.70 18.78 14.43
N TYR A 255 11.20 19.25 13.29
CA TYR A 255 11.00 18.61 11.99
C TYR A 255 11.85 17.34 11.85
N VAL A 256 11.52 16.51 10.85
CA VAL A 256 12.44 15.47 10.39
C VAL A 256 13.73 16.14 9.91
N ASN A 257 14.79 15.95 10.63
CA ASN A 257 16.08 16.61 10.44
C ASN A 257 17.22 15.59 10.30
N LYS A 258 18.45 16.08 10.13
CA LYS A 258 19.64 15.26 9.96
C LYS A 258 19.85 14.30 11.13
N SER A 259 19.68 14.76 12.37
CA SER A 259 19.86 13.93 13.57
C SER A 259 18.86 12.77 13.61
N ALA A 260 17.57 13.03 13.36
CA ALA A 260 16.54 12.00 13.34
C ALA A 260 16.80 10.97 12.24
N LEU A 261 17.26 11.41 11.06
CA LEU A 261 17.61 10.52 9.96
C LEU A 261 18.88 9.70 10.27
N GLN A 262 19.90 10.29 10.89
CA GLN A 262 21.10 9.58 11.32
C GLN A 262 20.77 8.47 12.32
N GLU A 263 19.91 8.75 13.28
CA GLU A 263 19.46 7.75 14.25
C GLU A 263 18.67 6.62 13.60
N ALA A 264 17.78 6.94 12.64
CA ALA A 264 17.05 5.92 11.90
C ALA A 264 17.97 5.04 11.06
N LEU A 265 18.97 5.64 10.39
CA LEU A 265 19.97 4.92 9.62
C LEU A 265 20.90 4.10 10.53
N ALA A 266 21.25 4.60 11.71
CA ALA A 266 22.09 3.87 12.66
C ALA A 266 21.42 2.63 13.26
N ARG A 267 20.10 2.53 13.18
CA ARG A 267 19.33 1.34 13.59
C ARG A 267 19.25 0.28 12.50
N THR A 268 19.73 0.57 11.29
CA THR A 268 19.81 -0.39 10.21
C THR A 268 21.11 -1.21 10.35
N ASP A 269 21.08 -2.51 10.08
CA ASP A 269 22.29 -3.37 10.18
C ASP A 269 23.32 -3.03 9.09
N ASN A 270 22.92 -2.28 8.10
CA ASN A 270 23.81 -1.75 7.07
C ASN A 270 24.55 -0.48 7.54
N LEU A 271 24.90 -0.43 8.83
CA LEU A 271 25.64 0.66 9.47
C LEU A 271 26.83 1.11 8.60
N GLY A 272 26.68 2.27 7.97
CA GLY A 272 27.70 2.88 7.12
C GLY A 272 27.59 2.60 5.64
N ASP A 273 26.73 1.71 5.17
CA ASP A 273 26.42 1.58 3.75
C ASP A 273 25.08 2.24 3.41
N ALA A 274 25.10 3.58 3.36
CA ALA A 274 23.98 4.35 2.80
C ALA A 274 23.63 3.90 1.37
N LYS A 275 24.52 3.18 0.68
CA LYS A 275 24.30 2.67 -0.67
C LYS A 275 23.34 1.48 -0.70
N GLY A 276 23.21 0.71 0.38
CA GLY A 276 22.30 -0.43 0.49
C GLY A 276 20.90 -0.06 0.98
N THR A 277 20.74 1.08 1.67
CA THR A 277 19.47 1.52 2.24
C THR A 277 18.66 2.32 1.24
N LYS A 278 17.36 2.05 1.11
CA LYS A 278 16.45 2.84 0.30
C LYS A 278 15.58 3.73 1.17
N VAL A 279 15.42 4.98 0.75
CA VAL A 279 14.56 5.98 1.41
C VAL A 279 13.29 6.20 0.58
N PHE A 280 12.15 6.12 1.23
CA PHE A 280 10.85 6.50 0.66
C PHE A 280 10.36 7.77 1.34
N LEU A 281 9.99 8.75 0.54
CA LEU A 281 9.65 10.08 1.01
C LEU A 281 8.31 10.54 0.44
N CYS A 282 7.44 11.05 1.30
CA CYS A 282 6.22 11.75 0.90
C CYS A 282 5.88 12.86 1.91
N GLY A 283 5.67 14.06 1.42
CA GLY A 283 5.29 15.17 2.29
C GLY A 283 5.15 16.50 1.56
N PRO A 284 5.07 17.61 2.30
CA PRO A 284 5.02 18.94 1.69
C PRO A 284 6.26 19.20 0.82
N PRO A 285 6.10 19.95 -0.29
CA PRO A 285 7.23 20.25 -1.20
C PRO A 285 8.44 20.89 -0.51
N THR A 286 8.20 21.70 0.53
CA THR A 286 9.27 22.32 1.34
C THR A 286 10.10 21.28 2.09
N MET A 287 9.46 20.28 2.71
CA MET A 287 10.14 19.18 3.38
C MET A 287 10.91 18.33 2.37
N GLU A 288 10.26 17.93 1.27
CA GLU A 288 10.91 17.13 0.24
C GLU A 288 12.14 17.84 -0.33
N SER A 289 12.02 19.13 -0.63
CA SER A 289 13.14 19.94 -1.14
C SER A 289 14.28 20.04 -0.14
N ALA A 290 13.98 20.28 1.14
CA ALA A 290 15.00 20.37 2.20
C ALA A 290 15.79 19.04 2.34
N LEU A 291 15.12 17.91 2.20
CA LEU A 291 15.74 16.60 2.35
C LEU A 291 16.49 16.13 1.10
N THR A 292 15.99 16.45 -0.13
CA THR A 292 16.47 15.84 -1.38
C THR A 292 17.21 16.79 -2.32
N ALA A 293 17.32 18.09 -2.00
CA ALA A 293 18.07 19.05 -2.82
C ALA A 293 19.55 18.64 -2.96
N LYS A 294 20.21 19.18 -3.95
CA LYS A 294 21.68 19.03 -4.09
C LYS A 294 22.36 19.64 -2.85
N GLY A 295 23.08 18.82 -2.07
CA GLY A 295 23.60 19.21 -0.77
C GLY A 295 22.55 19.24 0.36
N GLY A 296 21.36 18.70 0.13
CA GLY A 296 20.35 18.50 1.18
C GLY A 296 20.71 17.37 2.14
N VAL A 297 19.88 17.23 3.19
CA VAL A 297 20.19 16.33 4.32
C VAL A 297 20.51 14.90 3.89
N LEU A 298 19.76 14.31 2.95
CA LEU A 298 20.03 12.94 2.49
C LEU A 298 21.36 12.82 1.73
N ALA A 299 21.72 13.84 0.94
CA ALA A 299 23.01 13.88 0.25
C ALA A 299 24.18 14.02 1.24
N GLU A 300 24.03 14.83 2.28
CA GLU A 300 25.02 14.97 3.37
C GLU A 300 25.21 13.65 4.17
N LEU A 301 24.18 12.81 4.23
CA LEU A 301 24.21 11.49 4.84
C LEU A 301 24.72 10.40 3.87
N GLY A 302 25.22 10.78 2.70
CA GLY A 302 25.79 9.86 1.71
C GLY A 302 24.75 9.08 0.88
N MET A 303 23.46 9.45 0.95
CA MET A 303 22.42 8.79 0.18
C MET A 303 22.50 9.17 -1.31
N GLU A 304 22.58 8.17 -2.16
CA GLU A 304 22.54 8.39 -3.60
C GLU A 304 21.09 8.64 -4.09
N LYS A 305 20.93 9.52 -5.07
CA LYS A 305 19.60 9.88 -5.62
C LYS A 305 18.79 8.66 -6.10
N LYS A 306 19.46 7.62 -6.65
CA LYS A 306 18.80 6.36 -7.08
C LYS A 306 18.15 5.58 -5.95
N ASN A 307 18.61 5.80 -4.71
CA ASN A 307 18.10 5.15 -3.51
C ASN A 307 16.97 5.95 -2.83
N ILE A 308 16.57 7.08 -3.41
CA ILE A 308 15.51 7.92 -2.87
C ILE A 308 14.30 7.84 -3.80
N HIS A 309 13.18 7.33 -3.29
CA HIS A 309 11.88 7.35 -3.98
C HIS A 309 10.97 8.41 -3.36
N ARG A 310 10.36 9.23 -4.21
CA ARG A 310 9.37 10.24 -3.84
C ARG A 310 8.02 9.86 -4.43
N PHE A 311 6.97 9.91 -3.61
CA PHE A 311 5.60 9.68 -4.05
C PHE A 311 4.96 10.90 -4.69
#